data_5182ea7446882c1b712c01b79c58c517
#
_entry.id   5182ea7446882c1b712c01b79c58c517
#
_cell.length_a   1.000
_cell.length_b   1.000
_cell.length_c   1.000
_cell.angle_alpha   90.00
_cell.angle_beta   90.00
_cell.angle_gamma   90.00
#
_symmetry.space_group_name_H-M   'P 1'
#
loop_
_entity.id
_entity.type
_entity.pdbx_description
1 polymer ?
#
loop_
_entity_poly.entity_id
_entity_poly.type
_entity_poly.pdbx_seq_one_letter_code
_entity_poly.pdbx_strand_id
1 'polypeptide(L)'
;MCIRDRDERKGKEHTADAVIARLNAQFHQIKEAQIFSFQTSMIPGYGMGNSIELNMQDKTGGDKTIFYNSVLQFLGALNQRPEIAMAYSSYAMNFPQISVDVDAAKCKRAGISPASVLDVLGSYCGGAYISNYNQFGKVYRVMLQASPEYRLDEQALDNMFVRNGTEMAPISQFVTLKRIMGSEVENRFNLFSAITVNVNPAPGYSTGEVQQVIKEVANQSLPAGYGYEYGGISREEAASGGTQTIFIYAICILLIFLILACLYESFLIPFAVIFSVPFGLMGSFLFAKLFGLENNIYLQTGVIM
;
A
#
# COMPACT_ATOMS: atom_id res chain seq x y z
N MET A 1 22.02 -2.55 -12.15
CA MET A 1 22.34 -3.96 -11.89
C MET A 1 21.77 -4.78 -13.04
N CYS A 2 22.62 -5.32 -13.91
CA CYS A 2 22.15 -6.05 -15.08
C CYS A 2 21.67 -7.46 -14.68
N ILE A 3 20.47 -7.84 -15.12
CA ILE A 3 19.92 -9.19 -14.93
C ILE A 3 20.84 -10.26 -15.55
N ARG A 4 21.66 -9.89 -16.54
CA ARG A 4 22.61 -10.78 -17.22
C ARG A 4 23.68 -11.40 -16.33
N ASP A 5 24.05 -10.74 -15.24
CA ASP A 5 25.19 -11.19 -14.40
C ASP A 5 24.75 -12.09 -13.24
N ARG A 6 23.47 -12.45 -13.15
CA ARG A 6 22.93 -13.23 -12.04
C ARG A 6 23.55 -14.62 -11.96
N ASP A 7 23.73 -15.27 -13.10
CA ASP A 7 24.25 -16.64 -13.17
C ASP A 7 25.78 -16.71 -12.96
N GLU A 8 26.47 -15.57 -13.12
CA GLU A 8 27.91 -15.44 -12.92
C GLU A 8 28.28 -15.21 -11.45
N ARG A 9 27.31 -14.80 -10.60
CA ARG A 9 27.53 -14.49 -9.20
C ARG A 9 27.53 -15.76 -8.36
N LYS A 10 28.70 -16.18 -7.98
CA LYS A 10 28.91 -17.32 -7.08
C LYS A 10 29.19 -16.82 -5.66
N GLY A 11 28.49 -17.40 -4.67
CA GLY A 11 28.71 -17.13 -3.25
C GLY A 11 27.51 -16.48 -2.54
N LYS A 12 27.34 -16.79 -1.25
CA LYS A 12 26.26 -16.28 -0.40
C LYS A 12 26.29 -14.74 -0.23
N GLU A 13 27.44 -14.12 -0.42
CA GLU A 13 27.65 -12.66 -0.29
C GLU A 13 26.99 -11.85 -1.43
N HIS A 14 26.72 -12.52 -2.54
CA HIS A 14 26.14 -11.90 -3.75
C HIS A 14 24.64 -12.18 -3.89
N THR A 15 24.01 -12.82 -2.90
CA THR A 15 22.56 -12.98 -2.87
C THR A 15 21.88 -11.61 -2.68
N ALA A 16 20.64 -11.47 -3.18
CA ALA A 16 19.89 -10.24 -3.07
C ALA A 16 19.75 -9.80 -1.59
N ASP A 17 19.47 -10.75 -0.70
CA ASP A 17 19.30 -10.50 0.73
C ASP A 17 20.58 -9.99 1.39
N ALA A 18 21.74 -10.59 1.07
CA ALA A 18 23.02 -10.15 1.59
C ALA A 18 23.40 -8.74 1.11
N VAL A 19 23.10 -8.42 -0.15
CA VAL A 19 23.30 -7.07 -0.71
C VAL A 19 22.38 -6.05 -0.04
N ILE A 20 21.10 -6.38 0.15
CA ILE A 20 20.12 -5.52 0.80
C ILE A 20 20.53 -5.27 2.27
N ALA A 21 20.91 -6.30 3.00
CA ALA A 21 21.36 -6.16 4.39
C ALA A 21 22.57 -5.24 4.50
N ARG A 22 23.55 -5.38 3.59
CA ARG A 22 24.73 -4.50 3.55
C ARG A 22 24.38 -3.06 3.20
N LEU A 23 23.48 -2.85 2.23
CA LEU A 23 23.02 -1.51 1.84
C LEU A 23 22.24 -0.84 2.99
N ASN A 24 21.33 -1.55 3.63
CA ASN A 24 20.57 -1.01 4.75
C ASN A 24 21.50 -0.62 5.93
N ALA A 25 22.54 -1.41 6.22
CA ALA A 25 23.52 -1.05 7.22
C ALA A 25 24.29 0.24 6.90
N GLN A 26 24.57 0.50 5.62
CA GLN A 26 25.19 1.76 5.17
C GLN A 26 24.19 2.92 5.20
N PHE A 27 22.94 2.71 4.83
CA PHE A 27 21.90 3.74 4.81
C PHE A 27 21.56 4.27 6.21
N HIS A 28 21.68 3.46 7.26
CA HIS A 28 21.53 3.90 8.63
C HIS A 28 22.54 4.99 9.08
N GLN A 29 23.64 5.16 8.34
CA GLN A 29 24.63 6.20 8.62
C GLN A 29 24.22 7.57 8.05
N ILE A 30 23.27 7.60 7.12
CA ILE A 30 22.75 8.82 6.48
C ILE A 30 21.63 9.36 7.38
N LYS A 31 21.87 10.54 7.98
CA LYS A 31 20.93 11.18 8.90
C LYS A 31 19.92 12.10 8.22
N GLU A 32 20.22 12.54 7.01
CA GLU A 32 19.44 13.49 6.23
C GLU A 32 18.22 12.87 5.56
N ALA A 33 18.21 11.53 5.41
CA ALA A 33 17.12 10.80 4.78
C ALA A 33 16.93 9.43 5.39
N GLN A 34 15.69 8.94 5.42
CA GLN A 34 15.38 7.53 5.71
C GLN A 34 15.35 6.74 4.40
N ILE A 35 16.32 5.86 4.22
CA ILE A 35 16.48 5.08 3.00
C ILE A 35 16.27 3.60 3.33
N PHE A 36 15.35 2.96 2.60
CA PHE A 36 15.08 1.54 2.73
C PHE A 36 15.33 0.85 1.39
N SER A 37 16.05 -0.27 1.40
CA SER A 37 16.13 -1.18 0.28
C SER A 37 15.38 -2.45 0.59
N PHE A 38 14.60 -2.93 -0.36
CA PHE A 38 13.79 -4.14 -0.25
C PHE A 38 13.75 -4.89 -1.58
N GLN A 39 13.46 -6.17 -1.51
CA GLN A 39 13.22 -6.98 -2.68
C GLN A 39 11.73 -6.93 -3.06
N THR A 40 11.43 -6.72 -4.32
CA THR A 40 10.05 -6.81 -4.81
C THR A 40 9.57 -8.25 -4.78
N SER A 41 8.31 -8.46 -4.38
CA SER A 41 7.68 -9.78 -4.44
C SER A 41 7.66 -10.32 -5.87
N MET A 42 7.87 -11.64 -6.02
CA MET A 42 7.74 -12.31 -7.32
C MET A 42 6.28 -12.43 -7.77
N ILE A 43 5.34 -12.45 -6.82
CA ILE A 43 3.90 -12.55 -7.12
C ILE A 43 3.29 -11.16 -7.05
N PRO A 44 2.64 -10.67 -8.12
CA PRO A 44 1.89 -9.42 -8.09
C PRO A 44 0.77 -9.48 -7.05
N GLY A 45 0.60 -8.41 -6.28
CA GLY A 45 -0.44 -8.30 -5.25
C GLY A 45 0.01 -8.59 -3.82
N TYR A 46 1.22 -9.12 -3.62
CA TYR A 46 1.89 -9.05 -2.32
C TYR A 46 2.44 -7.65 -2.09
N GLY A 47 2.35 -7.17 -0.86
CA GLY A 47 2.99 -5.95 -0.44
C GLY A 47 4.52 -5.98 -0.64
N MET A 48 5.18 -4.85 -0.43
CA MET A 48 6.63 -4.77 -0.56
C MET A 48 7.32 -5.82 0.33
N GLY A 49 8.05 -6.77 -0.27
CA GLY A 49 8.83 -7.77 0.47
C GLY A 49 8.02 -8.89 1.12
N ASN A 50 6.94 -9.37 0.51
CA ASN A 50 6.01 -10.38 1.07
C ASN A 50 5.28 -9.89 2.34
N SER A 51 5.11 -8.58 2.51
CA SER A 51 4.41 -8.01 3.65
C SER A 51 2.92 -8.27 3.62
N ILE A 52 2.34 -8.42 4.80
CA ILE A 52 0.89 -8.39 5.00
C ILE A 52 0.44 -6.94 4.88
N GLU A 53 -0.44 -6.66 3.91
CA GLU A 53 -1.01 -5.33 3.72
C GLU A 53 -2.27 -5.16 4.57
N LEU A 54 -2.31 -4.07 5.31
CA LEU A 54 -3.44 -3.65 6.13
C LEU A 54 -3.88 -2.25 5.73
N ASN A 55 -5.16 -2.04 5.53
CA ASN A 55 -5.77 -0.74 5.36
C ASN A 55 -6.46 -0.34 6.67
N MET A 56 -5.78 0.49 7.46
CA MET A 56 -6.33 1.07 8.68
C MET A 56 -7.40 2.09 8.30
N GLN A 57 -8.59 1.99 8.86
CA GLN A 57 -9.75 2.80 8.49
C GLN A 57 -10.20 3.71 9.63
N ASP A 58 -10.46 4.96 9.30
CA ASP A 58 -11.19 5.88 10.16
C ASP A 58 -12.69 5.86 9.81
N LYS A 59 -13.49 5.25 10.68
CA LYS A 59 -14.95 5.16 10.55
C LYS A 59 -15.66 6.31 11.27
N THR A 60 -14.91 7.16 11.99
CA THR A 60 -15.46 8.30 12.75
C THR A 60 -15.60 9.55 11.90
N GLY A 61 -14.76 9.70 10.85
CA GLY A 61 -14.66 10.92 10.07
C GLY A 61 -14.10 12.11 10.86
N GLY A 62 -13.35 11.84 11.95
CA GLY A 62 -12.79 12.82 12.85
C GLY A 62 -11.49 13.47 12.36
N ASP A 63 -10.71 13.99 13.31
CA ASP A 63 -9.43 14.64 13.01
C ASP A 63 -8.39 13.60 12.53
N LYS A 64 -7.83 13.86 11.35
CA LYS A 64 -6.81 13.03 10.71
C LYS A 64 -5.54 12.89 11.56
N THR A 65 -5.20 13.90 12.33
CA THR A 65 -4.03 13.87 13.21
C THR A 65 -4.20 12.86 14.34
N ILE A 66 -5.40 12.77 14.90
CA ILE A 66 -5.74 11.80 15.93
C ILE A 66 -5.69 10.38 15.35
N PHE A 67 -6.25 10.20 14.16
CA PHE A 67 -6.20 8.92 13.45
C PHE A 67 -4.76 8.50 13.16
N TYR A 68 -3.95 9.40 12.60
CA TYR A 68 -2.53 9.13 12.32
C TYR A 68 -1.75 8.73 13.57
N ASN A 69 -1.95 9.44 14.69
CA ASN A 69 -1.30 9.12 15.95
C ASN A 69 -1.73 7.74 16.48
N SER A 70 -3.00 7.36 16.30
CA SER A 70 -3.49 6.03 16.66
C SER A 70 -2.85 4.94 15.80
N VAL A 71 -2.64 5.20 14.51
CA VAL A 71 -1.92 4.28 13.62
C VAL A 71 -0.45 4.15 14.04
N LEU A 72 0.21 5.24 14.43
CA LEU A 72 1.60 5.19 14.93
C LEU A 72 1.71 4.37 16.23
N GLN A 73 0.76 4.51 17.15
CA GLN A 73 0.70 3.70 18.37
C GLN A 73 0.52 2.21 18.04
N PHE A 74 -0.38 1.90 17.10
CA PHE A 74 -0.58 0.54 16.62
C PHE A 74 0.68 -0.05 15.99
N LEU A 75 1.38 0.72 15.12
CA LEU A 75 2.66 0.33 14.55
C LEU A 75 3.72 0.09 15.62
N GLY A 76 3.78 0.95 16.64
CA GLY A 76 4.68 0.78 17.79
C GLY A 76 4.40 -0.52 18.56
N ALA A 77 3.13 -0.83 18.79
CA ALA A 77 2.72 -2.07 19.46
C ALA A 77 3.04 -3.32 18.62
N LEU A 78 2.85 -3.27 17.31
CA LEU A 78 3.22 -4.35 16.40
C LEU A 78 4.74 -4.59 16.40
N ASN A 79 5.55 -3.54 16.33
CA ASN A 79 7.01 -3.66 16.30
C ASN A 79 7.63 -4.19 17.61
N GLN A 80 6.85 -4.26 18.70
CA GLN A 80 7.29 -4.88 19.97
C GLN A 80 7.09 -6.39 20.00
N ARG A 81 6.40 -6.95 19.01
CA ARG A 81 6.10 -8.38 18.95
C ARG A 81 7.23 -9.15 18.26
N PRO A 82 7.69 -10.28 18.83
CA PRO A 82 8.77 -11.08 18.26
C PRO A 82 8.40 -11.74 16.92
N GLU A 83 7.12 -11.92 16.65
CA GLU A 83 6.60 -12.51 15.41
C GLU A 83 6.70 -11.55 14.21
N ILE A 84 6.96 -10.26 14.46
CA ILE A 84 6.98 -9.21 13.47
C ILE A 84 8.41 -8.69 13.31
N ALA A 85 8.95 -8.78 12.09
CA ALA A 85 10.26 -8.21 11.80
C ALA A 85 10.22 -6.69 11.70
N MET A 86 9.20 -6.16 11.03
CA MET A 86 8.97 -4.73 10.87
C MET A 86 7.54 -4.44 10.44
N ALA A 87 6.90 -3.50 11.12
CA ALA A 87 5.64 -2.89 10.71
C ALA A 87 5.87 -1.42 10.37
N TYR A 88 5.44 -0.97 9.19
CA TYR A 88 5.67 0.39 8.71
C TYR A 88 4.53 0.89 7.83
N SER A 89 4.46 2.21 7.68
CA SER A 89 3.59 2.89 6.73
C SER A 89 4.39 3.93 5.96
N SER A 90 4.09 4.09 4.68
CA SER A 90 4.64 5.18 3.85
C SER A 90 3.86 6.48 4.02
N TYR A 91 2.73 6.45 4.71
CA TYR A 91 1.92 7.63 4.98
C TYR A 91 2.61 8.53 6.01
N ALA A 92 2.70 9.82 5.72
CA ALA A 92 3.30 10.81 6.60
C ALA A 92 2.46 12.09 6.60
N MET A 93 2.40 12.78 7.75
CA MET A 93 1.72 14.07 7.90
C MET A 93 2.69 15.25 8.05
N ASN A 94 3.94 15.05 7.63
CA ASN A 94 5.00 16.06 7.70
C ASN A 94 5.33 16.72 6.36
N PHE A 95 4.44 16.55 5.36
CA PHE A 95 4.62 17.19 4.07
C PHE A 95 4.30 18.68 4.16
N PRO A 96 5.23 19.58 3.83
CA PRO A 96 5.01 21.02 3.91
C PRO A 96 4.01 21.46 2.83
N GLN A 97 2.96 22.14 3.27
CA GLN A 97 1.89 22.64 2.41
C GLN A 97 1.64 24.13 2.70
N ILE A 98 1.09 24.81 1.72
CA ILE A 98 0.63 26.17 1.86
C ILE A 98 -0.90 26.17 1.80
N SER A 99 -1.53 26.48 2.93
CA SER A 99 -2.98 26.70 2.98
C SER A 99 -3.30 28.07 2.45
N VAL A 100 -4.24 28.12 1.54
CA VAL A 100 -4.74 29.36 0.91
C VAL A 100 -6.09 29.69 1.53
N ASP A 101 -6.15 30.79 2.25
CA ASP A 101 -7.38 31.32 2.83
C ASP A 101 -7.83 32.57 2.07
N VAL A 102 -9.00 32.49 1.44
CA VAL A 102 -9.56 33.59 0.63
C VAL A 102 -10.48 34.43 1.50
N ASP A 103 -10.18 35.72 1.63
CA ASP A 103 -11.04 36.69 2.33
C ASP A 103 -12.30 36.99 1.50
N ALA A 104 -13.37 36.23 1.77
CA ALA A 104 -14.64 36.37 1.08
C ALA A 104 -15.28 37.77 1.24
N ALA A 105 -14.99 38.44 2.39
CA ALA A 105 -15.52 39.81 2.64
C ALA A 105 -14.82 40.84 1.78
N LYS A 106 -13.50 40.73 1.60
CA LYS A 106 -12.76 41.60 0.66
C LYS A 106 -13.19 41.36 -0.79
N CYS A 107 -13.30 40.08 -1.19
CA CYS A 107 -13.76 39.71 -2.51
C CYS A 107 -15.13 40.32 -2.81
N LYS A 108 -16.09 40.18 -1.89
CA LYS A 108 -17.46 40.72 -2.06
C LYS A 108 -17.47 42.24 -2.18
N ARG A 109 -16.66 42.93 -1.38
CA ARG A 109 -16.51 44.40 -1.46
C ARG A 109 -15.94 44.86 -2.80
N ALA A 110 -15.02 44.09 -3.36
CA ALA A 110 -14.42 44.34 -4.67
C ALA A 110 -15.30 43.86 -5.85
N GLY A 111 -16.42 43.20 -5.59
CA GLY A 111 -17.27 42.64 -6.66
C GLY A 111 -16.72 41.38 -7.32
N ILE A 112 -15.76 40.73 -6.70
CA ILE A 112 -15.08 39.52 -7.20
C ILE A 112 -15.64 38.28 -6.50
N SER A 113 -15.83 37.19 -7.25
CA SER A 113 -16.19 35.91 -6.67
C SER A 113 -14.97 35.26 -6.01
N PRO A 114 -15.06 34.72 -4.78
CA PRO A 114 -13.98 33.90 -4.20
C PRO A 114 -13.61 32.71 -5.09
N ALA A 115 -14.58 32.11 -5.79
CA ALA A 115 -14.34 31.04 -6.74
C ALA A 115 -13.40 31.48 -7.87
N SER A 116 -13.61 32.69 -8.43
CA SER A 116 -12.74 33.21 -9.50
C SER A 116 -11.30 33.40 -9.04
N VAL A 117 -11.08 33.78 -7.77
CA VAL A 117 -9.72 33.86 -7.18
C VAL A 117 -9.07 32.50 -7.11
N LEU A 118 -9.80 31.47 -6.64
CA LEU A 118 -9.31 30.09 -6.54
C LEU A 118 -9.09 29.47 -7.92
N ASP A 119 -9.96 29.74 -8.91
CA ASP A 119 -9.82 29.24 -10.27
C ASP A 119 -8.57 29.79 -10.95
N VAL A 120 -8.27 31.09 -10.77
CA VAL A 120 -7.04 31.68 -11.29
C VAL A 120 -5.83 31.06 -10.61
N LEU A 121 -5.82 30.96 -9.28
CA LEU A 121 -4.71 30.36 -8.53
C LEU A 121 -4.51 28.89 -8.95
N GLY A 122 -5.59 28.14 -9.06
CA GLY A 122 -5.55 26.74 -9.50
C GLY A 122 -5.00 26.61 -10.93
N SER A 123 -5.37 27.51 -11.82
CA SER A 123 -4.87 27.51 -13.21
C SER A 123 -3.39 27.85 -13.31
N TYR A 124 -2.93 28.84 -12.53
CA TYR A 124 -1.53 29.23 -12.51
C TYR A 124 -0.63 28.14 -11.90
N CYS A 125 -0.99 27.63 -10.72
CA CYS A 125 -0.20 26.66 -9.98
C CYS A 125 -0.41 25.21 -10.41
N GLY A 126 -1.68 24.79 -10.55
CA GLY A 126 -2.07 23.41 -10.84
C GLY A 126 -2.20 23.10 -12.34
N GLY A 127 -2.47 24.12 -13.14
CA GLY A 127 -2.76 24.02 -14.56
C GLY A 127 -4.25 23.79 -14.85
N ALA A 128 -4.73 24.50 -15.89
CA ALA A 128 -6.09 24.39 -16.40
C ALA A 128 -6.11 23.47 -17.63
N TYR A 129 -7.02 22.52 -17.63
CA TYR A 129 -7.33 21.74 -18.82
C TYR A 129 -8.16 22.59 -19.79
N ILE A 130 -7.65 22.78 -21.00
CA ILE A 130 -8.29 23.64 -22.01
C ILE A 130 -9.02 22.80 -23.06
N SER A 131 -8.33 21.82 -23.66
CA SER A 131 -8.90 20.98 -24.72
C SER A 131 -8.08 19.72 -24.97
N ASN A 132 -8.57 18.91 -25.91
CA ASN A 132 -7.80 17.79 -26.47
C ASN A 132 -7.47 18.09 -27.94
N TYR A 133 -6.35 17.56 -28.42
CA TYR A 133 -6.09 17.44 -29.83
C TYR A 133 -5.65 16.02 -30.21
N ASN A 134 -5.98 15.62 -31.43
CA ASN A 134 -5.67 14.27 -31.92
C ASN A 134 -4.50 14.37 -32.90
N GLN A 135 -3.42 13.60 -32.62
CA GLN A 135 -2.28 13.49 -33.50
C GLN A 135 -1.70 12.07 -33.41
N PHE A 136 -1.26 11.52 -34.53
CA PHE A 136 -0.69 10.17 -34.63
C PHE A 136 -1.58 9.05 -34.03
N GLY A 137 -2.90 9.19 -34.18
CA GLY A 137 -3.86 8.22 -33.61
C GLY A 137 -4.00 8.23 -32.10
N LYS A 138 -3.43 9.23 -31.42
CA LYS A 138 -3.51 9.42 -29.96
C LYS A 138 -4.17 10.73 -29.60
N VAL A 139 -4.84 10.75 -28.46
CA VAL A 139 -5.45 11.95 -27.88
C VAL A 139 -4.47 12.59 -26.90
N TYR A 140 -4.13 13.86 -27.11
CA TYR A 140 -3.26 14.64 -26.25
C TYR A 140 -4.08 15.70 -25.53
N ARG A 141 -3.85 15.85 -24.22
CA ARG A 141 -4.48 16.91 -23.42
C ARG A 141 -3.69 18.20 -23.53
N VAL A 142 -4.38 19.30 -23.78
CA VAL A 142 -3.80 20.64 -23.73
C VAL A 142 -4.01 21.22 -22.34
N MET A 143 -2.91 21.45 -21.63
CA MET A 143 -2.90 22.04 -20.30
C MET A 143 -2.27 23.42 -20.37
N LEU A 144 -2.90 24.41 -19.75
CA LEU A 144 -2.36 25.75 -19.57
C LEU A 144 -1.90 25.92 -18.13
N GLN A 145 -0.65 26.31 -17.94
CA GLN A 145 -0.06 26.53 -16.62
C GLN A 145 0.95 27.67 -16.70
N ALA A 146 1.14 28.38 -15.60
CA ALA A 146 2.19 29.39 -15.53
C ALA A 146 3.59 28.74 -15.66
N SER A 147 4.53 29.44 -16.27
CA SER A 147 5.94 29.04 -16.28
C SER A 147 6.46 28.92 -14.81
N PRO A 148 7.38 27.99 -14.54
CA PRO A 148 7.89 27.77 -13.18
C PRO A 148 8.33 29.05 -12.45
N GLU A 149 8.94 29.96 -13.17
CA GLU A 149 9.44 31.25 -12.66
C GLU A 149 8.34 32.11 -11.99
N TYR A 150 7.09 31.97 -12.45
CA TYR A 150 5.95 32.74 -11.94
C TYR A 150 5.09 31.99 -10.91
N ARG A 151 5.58 30.85 -10.36
CA ARG A 151 4.86 30.05 -9.37
C ARG A 151 5.75 29.37 -8.33
N LEU A 152 7.02 29.78 -8.21
CA LEU A 152 7.99 29.12 -7.32
C LEU A 152 7.84 29.50 -5.85
N ASP A 153 7.42 30.72 -5.56
CA ASP A 153 7.38 31.28 -4.21
C ASP A 153 6.07 32.01 -3.90
N GLU A 154 5.94 32.43 -2.65
CA GLU A 154 4.77 33.17 -2.17
C GLU A 154 4.65 34.56 -2.83
N GLN A 155 5.76 35.15 -3.29
CA GLN A 155 5.78 36.46 -3.97
C GLN A 155 5.18 36.36 -5.39
N ALA A 156 5.13 35.17 -5.95
CA ALA A 156 4.51 34.95 -7.25
C ALA A 156 3.01 35.37 -7.28
N LEU A 157 2.33 35.39 -6.12
CA LEU A 157 0.92 35.85 -6.03
C LEU A 157 0.73 37.31 -6.43
N ASP A 158 1.73 38.15 -6.29
CA ASP A 158 1.66 39.56 -6.69
C ASP A 158 1.60 39.74 -8.22
N ASN A 159 2.05 38.72 -8.95
CA ASN A 159 2.04 38.67 -10.40
C ASN A 159 0.83 37.90 -10.98
N MET A 160 -0.05 37.41 -10.11
CA MET A 160 -1.29 36.74 -10.54
C MET A 160 -2.45 37.71 -10.38
N PHE A 161 -3.23 37.88 -11.44
CA PHE A 161 -4.32 38.85 -11.49
C PHE A 161 -5.65 38.17 -11.69
N VAL A 162 -6.66 38.63 -10.96
CA VAL A 162 -8.06 38.26 -11.17
C VAL A 162 -8.82 39.42 -11.79
N ARG A 163 -9.74 39.11 -12.71
CA ARG A 163 -10.55 40.13 -13.37
C ARG A 163 -11.64 40.66 -12.45
N ASN A 164 -11.71 41.95 -12.34
CA ASN A 164 -12.80 42.71 -11.67
C ASN A 164 -13.49 43.63 -12.68
N GLY A 165 -14.53 43.15 -13.34
CA GLY A 165 -15.18 43.87 -14.41
C GLY A 165 -14.23 44.15 -15.58
N THR A 166 -13.85 45.41 -15.76
CA THR A 166 -12.89 45.90 -16.77
C THR A 166 -11.46 45.98 -16.24
N GLU A 167 -11.27 45.93 -14.94
CA GLU A 167 -9.97 46.09 -14.28
C GLU A 167 -9.41 44.73 -13.84
N MET A 168 -8.11 44.71 -13.57
CA MET A 168 -7.39 43.54 -13.04
C MET A 168 -6.90 43.88 -11.65
N ALA A 169 -7.10 42.97 -10.70
CA ALA A 169 -6.61 43.10 -9.32
C ALA A 169 -5.68 41.96 -8.97
N PRO A 170 -4.55 42.22 -8.29
CA PRO A 170 -3.63 41.16 -7.86
C PRO A 170 -4.28 40.27 -6.80
N ILE A 171 -4.06 38.97 -6.91
CA ILE A 171 -4.66 37.95 -6.01
C ILE A 171 -4.18 38.12 -4.58
N SER A 172 -2.96 38.59 -4.38
CA SER A 172 -2.35 38.80 -3.05
C SER A 172 -3.19 39.69 -2.11
N GLN A 173 -4.05 40.55 -2.67
CA GLN A 173 -4.97 41.37 -1.86
C GLN A 173 -6.11 40.58 -1.22
N PHE A 174 -6.50 39.45 -1.81
CA PHE A 174 -7.66 38.66 -1.42
C PHE A 174 -7.31 37.36 -0.70
N VAL A 175 -6.02 36.99 -0.66
CA VAL A 175 -5.54 35.69 -0.18
C VAL A 175 -4.57 35.86 0.97
N THR A 176 -4.71 35.03 1.98
CA THR A 176 -3.74 34.89 3.05
C THR A 176 -3.12 33.48 2.98
N LEU A 177 -1.79 33.40 2.95
CA LEU A 177 -1.06 32.15 2.94
C LEU A 177 -0.66 31.76 4.35
N LYS A 178 -0.83 30.47 4.68
CA LYS A 178 -0.36 29.88 5.94
C LYS A 178 0.42 28.61 5.62
N ARG A 179 1.64 28.51 6.12
CA ARG A 179 2.41 27.25 6.05
C ARG A 179 1.84 26.26 7.05
N ILE A 180 1.47 25.12 6.58
CA ILE A 180 0.95 24.01 7.38
C ILE A 180 1.72 22.73 7.04
N MET A 181 1.64 21.75 7.92
CA MET A 181 2.07 20.38 7.65
C MET A 181 0.84 19.51 7.46
N GLY A 182 0.89 18.63 6.50
CA GLY A 182 -0.22 17.73 6.18
C GLY A 182 0.24 16.47 5.47
N SER A 183 -0.70 15.69 5.00
CA SER A 183 -0.41 14.51 4.18
C SER A 183 -0.30 14.90 2.71
N GLU A 184 0.66 14.32 1.99
CA GLU A 184 0.79 14.51 0.54
C GLU A 184 -0.38 13.87 -0.21
N VAL A 185 -0.79 12.68 0.21
CA VAL A 185 -1.86 11.88 -0.41
C VAL A 185 -2.83 11.39 0.65
N GLU A 186 -4.11 11.43 0.34
CA GLU A 186 -5.18 10.84 1.14
C GLU A 186 -5.77 9.65 0.40
N ASN A 187 -5.64 8.48 0.99
CA ASN A 187 -6.24 7.27 0.46
C ASN A 187 -7.58 6.98 1.15
N ARG A 188 -8.49 6.37 0.41
CA ARG A 188 -9.73 5.83 0.95
C ARG A 188 -9.86 4.36 0.59
N PHE A 189 -10.29 3.59 1.56
CA PHE A 189 -10.61 2.18 1.38
C PHE A 189 -12.04 1.95 1.85
N ASN A 190 -12.88 1.38 0.99
CA ASN A 190 -14.33 1.23 1.23
C ASN A 190 -15.00 2.55 1.69
N LEU A 191 -14.63 3.67 1.05
CA LEU A 191 -15.11 5.04 1.31
C LEU A 191 -14.62 5.67 2.63
N PHE A 192 -14.01 4.92 3.53
CA PHE A 192 -13.39 5.46 4.74
C PHE A 192 -11.99 5.99 4.45
N SER A 193 -11.59 7.05 5.15
CA SER A 193 -10.18 7.50 5.12
C SER A 193 -9.30 6.36 5.63
N ALA A 194 -8.26 6.03 4.87
CA ALA A 194 -7.43 4.88 5.16
C ALA A 194 -5.93 5.19 5.09
N ILE A 195 -5.19 4.54 5.99
CA ILE A 195 -3.73 4.54 6.00
C ILE A 195 -3.26 3.11 5.78
N THR A 196 -2.48 2.90 4.72
CA THR A 196 -1.91 1.58 4.43
C THR A 196 -0.71 1.31 5.32
N VAL A 197 -0.73 0.16 5.97
CA VAL A 197 0.31 -0.37 6.84
C VAL A 197 0.80 -1.69 6.26
N ASN A 198 2.10 -1.87 6.22
CA ASN A 198 2.75 -3.10 5.77
C ASN A 198 3.43 -3.76 6.97
N VAL A 199 3.17 -5.05 7.17
CA VAL A 199 3.72 -5.84 8.26
C VAL A 199 4.52 -7.01 7.69
N ASN A 200 5.82 -7.03 7.95
CA ASN A 200 6.71 -8.10 7.53
C ASN A 200 6.81 -9.16 8.63
N PRO A 201 6.53 -10.43 8.34
CA PRO A 201 6.77 -11.52 9.26
C PRO A 201 8.25 -11.63 9.66
N ALA A 202 8.52 -12.00 10.90
CA ALA A 202 9.86 -12.35 11.33
C ALA A 202 10.25 -13.74 10.76
N PRO A 203 11.56 -14.01 10.51
CA PRO A 203 12.00 -15.29 10.02
C PRO A 203 11.52 -16.43 10.92
N GLY A 204 10.91 -17.46 10.32
CA GLY A 204 10.37 -18.62 11.03
C GLY A 204 8.90 -18.53 11.44
N TYR A 205 8.25 -17.38 11.23
CA TYR A 205 6.81 -17.22 11.48
C TYR A 205 6.02 -17.18 10.18
N SER A 206 4.89 -17.85 10.18
CA SER A 206 3.98 -17.87 9.02
C SER A 206 3.11 -16.60 8.96
N THR A 207 2.61 -16.28 7.76
CA THR A 207 1.67 -15.17 7.55
C THR A 207 0.40 -15.31 8.41
N GLY A 208 -0.09 -16.53 8.60
CA GLY A 208 -1.26 -16.82 9.43
C GLY A 208 -1.04 -16.53 10.92
N GLU A 209 0.13 -16.85 11.46
CA GLU A 209 0.48 -16.51 12.86
C GLU A 209 0.56 -15.00 13.04
N VAL A 210 1.19 -14.30 12.10
CA VAL A 210 1.28 -12.84 12.15
C VAL A 210 -0.10 -12.19 12.02
N GLN A 211 -1.01 -12.72 11.20
CA GLN A 211 -2.38 -12.24 11.12
C GLN A 211 -3.12 -12.38 12.45
N GLN A 212 -2.89 -13.46 13.18
CA GLN A 212 -3.47 -13.63 14.53
C GLN A 212 -2.91 -12.62 15.52
N VAL A 213 -1.61 -12.36 15.51
CA VAL A 213 -0.96 -11.33 16.33
C VAL A 213 -1.50 -9.95 16.00
N ILE A 214 -1.67 -9.62 14.71
CA ILE A 214 -2.28 -8.37 14.27
C ILE A 214 -3.67 -8.18 14.88
N LYS A 215 -4.49 -9.24 14.85
CA LYS A 215 -5.83 -9.22 15.43
C LYS A 215 -5.81 -9.00 16.95
N GLU A 216 -4.89 -9.64 17.67
CA GLU A 216 -4.72 -9.45 19.11
C GLU A 216 -4.32 -8.02 19.45
N VAL A 217 -3.30 -7.48 18.78
CA VAL A 217 -2.81 -6.12 19.00
C VAL A 217 -3.88 -5.10 18.61
N ALA A 218 -4.62 -5.32 17.53
CA ALA A 218 -5.71 -4.43 17.11
C ALA A 218 -6.81 -4.34 18.19
N ASN A 219 -7.21 -5.47 18.76
CA ASN A 219 -8.21 -5.50 19.81
C ASN A 219 -7.76 -4.78 21.10
N GLN A 220 -6.45 -4.69 21.35
CA GLN A 220 -5.89 -4.06 22.55
C GLN A 220 -5.58 -2.58 22.38
N SER A 221 -5.16 -2.17 21.17
CA SER A 221 -4.58 -0.85 20.94
C SER A 221 -5.43 0.09 20.09
N LEU A 222 -6.40 -0.42 19.32
CA LEU A 222 -7.23 0.44 18.48
C LEU A 222 -8.42 1.00 19.28
N PRO A 223 -8.58 2.34 19.29
CA PRO A 223 -9.76 2.97 19.86
C PRO A 223 -11.04 2.63 19.11
N ALA A 224 -12.19 2.75 19.78
CA ALA A 224 -13.48 2.58 19.15
C ALA A 224 -13.67 3.55 17.98
N GLY A 225 -14.18 3.04 16.85
CA GLY A 225 -14.36 3.82 15.62
C GLY A 225 -13.21 3.72 14.62
N TYR A 226 -12.07 3.16 15.00
CA TYR A 226 -11.01 2.77 14.08
C TYR A 226 -11.05 1.27 13.85
N GLY A 227 -10.74 0.89 12.62
CA GLY A 227 -10.71 -0.52 12.22
C GLY A 227 -9.60 -0.79 11.23
N TYR A 228 -9.45 -2.04 10.83
CA TYR A 228 -8.53 -2.42 9.77
C TYR A 228 -9.19 -3.46 8.86
N GLU A 229 -8.76 -3.49 7.63
CA GLU A 229 -9.07 -4.56 6.68
C GLU A 229 -7.78 -4.98 5.97
N TYR A 230 -7.69 -6.27 5.66
CA TYR A 230 -6.57 -6.77 4.87
C TYR A 230 -6.70 -6.30 3.42
N GLY A 231 -5.58 -5.90 2.83
CA GLY A 231 -5.46 -5.55 1.41
C GLY A 231 -4.87 -6.69 0.59
N GLY A 232 -4.95 -6.56 -0.74
CA GLY A 232 -4.31 -7.47 -1.68
C GLY A 232 -4.58 -8.95 -1.42
N ILE A 233 -3.55 -9.76 -1.56
CA ILE A 233 -3.60 -11.22 -1.34
C ILE A 233 -3.80 -11.57 0.13
N SER A 234 -3.37 -10.73 1.06
CA SER A 234 -3.54 -10.98 2.50
C SER A 234 -5.02 -11.09 2.89
N ARG A 235 -5.91 -10.42 2.14
CA ARG A 235 -7.36 -10.55 2.29
C ARG A 235 -7.85 -11.94 1.90
N GLU A 236 -7.37 -12.47 0.80
CA GLU A 236 -7.73 -13.80 0.31
C GLU A 236 -7.19 -14.89 1.26
N GLU A 237 -5.97 -14.73 1.77
CA GLU A 237 -5.40 -15.62 2.77
C GLU A 237 -6.24 -15.63 4.06
N ALA A 238 -6.61 -14.45 4.57
CA ALA A 238 -7.44 -14.33 5.76
C ALA A 238 -8.84 -14.94 5.56
N ALA A 239 -9.41 -14.81 4.36
CA ALA A 239 -10.71 -15.39 4.01
C ALA A 239 -10.64 -16.91 3.81
N SER A 240 -9.51 -17.44 3.34
CA SER A 240 -9.31 -18.85 3.02
C SER A 240 -9.11 -19.75 4.25
N GLY A 241 -8.81 -19.18 5.41
CA GLY A 241 -8.56 -19.93 6.67
C GLY A 241 -9.79 -20.53 7.35
N GLY A 242 -10.96 -20.50 6.72
CA GLY A 242 -12.23 -20.90 7.34
C GLY A 242 -12.65 -22.35 7.07
N THR A 243 -13.74 -22.76 7.73
CA THR A 243 -14.40 -24.07 7.59
C THR A 243 -14.78 -24.40 6.13
N GLN A 244 -14.97 -23.38 5.29
CA GLN A 244 -15.30 -23.54 3.87
C GLN A 244 -14.19 -24.26 3.09
N THR A 245 -12.92 -24.00 3.43
CA THR A 245 -11.77 -24.63 2.77
C THR A 245 -11.75 -26.14 3.01
N ILE A 246 -12.05 -26.60 4.23
CA ILE A 246 -12.15 -28.03 4.56
C ILE A 246 -13.26 -28.70 3.75
N PHE A 247 -14.40 -28.03 3.59
CA PHE A 247 -15.53 -28.55 2.81
C PHE A 247 -15.17 -28.67 1.31
N ILE A 248 -14.47 -27.68 0.76
CA ILE A 248 -13.98 -27.72 -0.63
C ILE A 248 -13.02 -28.88 -0.83
N TYR A 249 -12.05 -29.10 0.06
CA TYR A 249 -11.12 -30.23 -0.01
C TYR A 249 -11.86 -31.58 0.07
N ALA A 250 -12.85 -31.68 0.95
CA ALA A 250 -13.66 -32.92 1.07
C ALA A 250 -14.41 -33.23 -0.22
N ILE A 251 -15.02 -32.23 -0.87
CA ILE A 251 -15.67 -32.37 -2.16
C ILE A 251 -14.67 -32.75 -3.25
N CYS A 252 -13.51 -32.12 -3.31
CA CYS A 252 -12.48 -32.46 -4.29
C CYS A 252 -12.00 -33.91 -4.14
N ILE A 253 -11.75 -34.39 -2.93
CA ILE A 253 -11.36 -35.79 -2.68
C ILE A 253 -12.48 -36.75 -3.10
N LEU A 254 -13.74 -36.41 -2.78
CA LEU A 254 -14.89 -37.21 -3.19
C LEU A 254 -15.00 -37.31 -4.73
N LEU A 255 -14.83 -36.18 -5.44
CA LEU A 255 -14.88 -36.17 -6.90
C LEU A 255 -13.73 -36.98 -7.51
N ILE A 256 -12.51 -36.84 -6.99
CA ILE A 256 -11.36 -37.65 -7.41
C ILE A 256 -11.64 -39.12 -7.20
N PHE A 257 -12.18 -39.50 -6.03
CA PHE A 257 -12.57 -40.87 -5.74
C PHE A 257 -13.57 -41.42 -6.76
N LEU A 258 -14.65 -40.66 -7.07
CA LEU A 258 -15.67 -41.07 -8.03
C LEU A 258 -15.10 -41.22 -9.44
N ILE A 259 -14.25 -40.31 -9.90
CA ILE A 259 -13.59 -40.38 -11.21
C ILE A 259 -12.72 -41.62 -11.29
N LEU A 260 -11.91 -41.89 -10.27
CA LEU A 260 -11.05 -43.08 -10.21
C LEU A 260 -11.89 -44.39 -10.14
N ALA A 261 -12.98 -44.38 -9.37
CA ALA A 261 -13.87 -45.53 -9.29
C ALA A 261 -14.51 -45.89 -10.65
N CYS A 262 -14.91 -44.86 -11.41
CA CYS A 262 -15.42 -45.06 -12.77
C CYS A 262 -14.31 -45.52 -13.72
N LEU A 263 -13.09 -45.01 -13.60
CA LEU A 263 -11.96 -45.34 -14.47
C LEU A 263 -11.46 -46.76 -14.25
N TYR A 264 -11.42 -47.24 -12.99
CA TYR A 264 -10.91 -48.56 -12.63
C TYR A 264 -12.01 -49.59 -12.46
N GLU A 265 -13.28 -49.22 -12.65
CA GLU A 265 -14.45 -50.10 -12.44
C GLU A 265 -14.41 -50.85 -11.10
N SER A 266 -13.84 -50.22 -10.08
CA SER A 266 -13.60 -50.81 -8.77
C SER A 266 -13.66 -49.74 -7.68
N PHE A 267 -14.25 -50.05 -6.53
CA PHE A 267 -14.26 -49.15 -5.37
C PHE A 267 -13.01 -49.29 -4.47
N LEU A 268 -12.25 -50.38 -4.59
CA LEU A 268 -11.08 -50.65 -3.74
C LEU A 268 -9.80 -49.98 -4.27
N ILE A 269 -9.60 -49.98 -5.59
CA ILE A 269 -8.40 -49.45 -6.23
C ILE A 269 -8.22 -47.95 -5.96
N PRO A 270 -9.28 -47.10 -6.05
CA PRO A 270 -9.17 -45.69 -5.76
C PRO A 270 -8.66 -45.37 -4.36
N PHE A 271 -8.99 -46.18 -3.35
CA PHE A 271 -8.45 -45.98 -1.99
C PHE A 271 -6.93 -46.13 -1.94
N ALA A 272 -6.34 -47.10 -2.65
CA ALA A 272 -4.91 -47.27 -2.71
C ALA A 272 -4.22 -46.04 -3.33
N VAL A 273 -4.80 -45.44 -4.36
CA VAL A 273 -4.29 -44.20 -4.99
C VAL A 273 -4.42 -43.03 -4.05
N ILE A 274 -5.56 -42.82 -3.41
CA ILE A 274 -5.78 -41.71 -2.48
C ILE A 274 -4.89 -41.83 -1.25
N PHE A 275 -4.62 -43.03 -0.75
CA PHE A 275 -3.69 -43.26 0.35
C PHE A 275 -2.23 -42.89 0.02
N SER A 276 -1.84 -42.81 -1.25
CA SER A 276 -0.50 -42.34 -1.64
C SER A 276 -0.33 -40.84 -1.47
N VAL A 277 -1.42 -40.05 -1.56
CA VAL A 277 -1.39 -38.58 -1.46
C VAL A 277 -0.84 -38.08 -0.10
N PRO A 278 -1.28 -38.59 1.07
CA PRO A 278 -0.71 -38.19 2.37
C PRO A 278 0.79 -38.41 2.48
N PHE A 279 1.36 -39.47 1.86
CA PHE A 279 2.79 -39.70 1.86
C PHE A 279 3.53 -38.66 1.02
N GLY A 280 2.97 -38.25 -0.12
CA GLY A 280 3.51 -37.15 -0.93
C GLY A 280 3.50 -35.82 -0.17
N LEU A 281 2.39 -35.51 0.50
CA LEU A 281 2.25 -34.32 1.34
C LEU A 281 3.24 -34.32 2.50
N MET A 282 3.35 -35.45 3.20
CA MET A 282 4.32 -35.62 4.30
C MET A 282 5.74 -35.42 3.81
N GLY A 283 6.08 -35.97 2.64
CA GLY A 283 7.38 -35.76 2.01
C GLY A 283 7.65 -34.30 1.72
N SER A 284 6.70 -33.58 1.10
CA SER A 284 6.83 -32.17 0.76
C SER A 284 7.06 -31.28 2.00
N PHE A 285 6.28 -31.48 3.06
CA PHE A 285 6.43 -30.73 4.31
C PHE A 285 7.72 -31.09 5.06
N LEU A 286 8.12 -32.37 5.03
CA LEU A 286 9.37 -32.82 5.66
C LEU A 286 10.58 -32.21 4.98
N PHE A 287 10.62 -32.21 3.65
CA PHE A 287 11.68 -31.55 2.89
C PHE A 287 11.67 -30.04 3.07
N ALA A 288 10.49 -29.39 3.04
CA ALA A 288 10.38 -27.96 3.31
C ALA A 288 10.99 -27.60 4.67
N LYS A 289 10.69 -28.36 5.72
CA LYS A 289 11.26 -28.17 7.06
C LYS A 289 12.78 -28.42 7.09
N LEU A 290 13.25 -29.44 6.38
CA LEU A 290 14.67 -29.80 6.33
C LEU A 290 15.51 -28.72 5.61
N PHE A 291 14.95 -28.06 4.60
CA PHE A 291 15.58 -26.95 3.89
C PHE A 291 15.27 -25.58 4.51
N GLY A 292 14.55 -25.51 5.63
CA GLY A 292 14.22 -24.26 6.31
C GLY A 292 13.26 -23.35 5.51
N LEU A 293 12.44 -23.95 4.63
CA LEU A 293 11.42 -23.22 3.89
C LEU A 293 10.18 -23.01 4.76
N GLU A 294 9.68 -21.78 4.74
CA GLU A 294 8.48 -21.41 5.48
C GLU A 294 7.22 -21.92 4.80
N ASN A 295 6.19 -22.24 5.60
CA ASN A 295 4.87 -22.58 5.08
C ASN A 295 4.15 -21.34 4.60
N ASN A 296 4.40 -20.97 3.35
CA ASN A 296 3.81 -19.84 2.68
C ASN A 296 2.96 -20.31 1.48
N ILE A 297 2.28 -19.36 0.82
CA ILE A 297 1.39 -19.68 -0.31
C ILE A 297 2.14 -20.35 -1.48
N TYR A 298 3.45 -20.12 -1.62
CA TYR A 298 4.27 -20.77 -2.64
C TYR A 298 4.40 -22.28 -2.41
N LEU A 299 4.63 -22.68 -1.13
CA LEU A 299 4.68 -24.08 -0.76
C LEU A 299 3.29 -24.73 -0.95
N GLN A 300 2.23 -24.05 -0.52
CA GLN A 300 0.86 -24.54 -0.67
C GLN A 300 0.48 -24.71 -2.14
N THR A 301 0.84 -23.75 -3.00
CA THR A 301 0.60 -23.86 -4.45
C THR A 301 1.39 -25.01 -5.06
N GLY A 302 2.65 -25.19 -4.66
CA GLY A 302 3.49 -26.30 -5.11
C GLY A 302 2.95 -27.67 -4.68
N VAL A 303 2.32 -27.74 -3.52
CA VAL A 303 1.68 -28.98 -3.01
C VAL A 303 0.38 -29.32 -3.77
N ILE A 304 -0.34 -28.29 -4.25
CA ILE A 304 -1.59 -28.49 -5.03
C ILE A 304 -1.27 -28.94 -6.46
N MET A 305 -0.17 -28.48 -7.04
CA MET A 305 0.29 -28.88 -8.39
C MET A 305 0.89 -30.27 -8.40
#